data_4764d2be4dc71390d692c3bf01ff8bee
#
_entry.id   4764d2be4dc71390d692c3bf01ff8bee
#
_cell.length_a   1.000
_cell.length_b   1.000
_cell.length_c   1.000
_cell.angle_alpha   90.00
_cell.angle_beta   90.00
_cell.angle_gamma   90.00
#
_symmetry.space_group_name_H-M   'P 1'
#
loop_
_entity.id
_entity.type
_entity.pdbx_description
1 polymer ?
#
loop_
_entity_poly.entity_id
_entity_poly.type
_entity_poly.pdbx_seq_one_letter_code
_entity_poly.pdbx_strand_id
1 'polypeptide(L)'
;FINGIARYALSKKLKIFEHSFVVKVDKINSSYTLRTTEGSINTKKVVVATNGFYQEGLVPQMNSRILPVISNIIVTRQLTKSEIDLHNFKTFSPIANTKNLLYYYRKLKDNRILFGTRGDFIGSDQSNLDRSKIMEKFLKNIFPNWSNISIDYNWRGLIAMSQKLTPSIGKIENEEIYYGFGYHGVGVSAAPWTGKQLSKLVFSSNSKDLNISIIY
;
A
#
# COMPACT_ATOMS: atom_id res chain seq x y z
N PHE A 1 -2.68 -7.24 11.30
CA PHE A 1 -2.06 -5.95 11.64
C PHE A 1 -3.07 -4.80 11.46
N ILE A 2 -3.57 -4.51 10.26
CA ILE A 2 -4.49 -3.37 9.99
C ILE A 2 -5.76 -3.45 10.84
N ASN A 3 -6.42 -4.60 10.90
CA ASN A 3 -7.61 -4.79 11.75
C ASN A 3 -7.33 -4.55 13.24
N GLY A 4 -6.10 -4.81 13.69
CA GLY A 4 -5.67 -4.49 15.05
C GLY A 4 -5.58 -2.98 15.30
N ILE A 5 -5.02 -2.24 14.33
CA ILE A 5 -4.95 -0.78 14.38
C ILE A 5 -6.36 -0.17 14.36
N ALA A 6 -7.23 -0.65 13.47
CA ALA A 6 -8.62 -0.17 13.37
C ALA A 6 -9.38 -0.40 14.68
N ARG A 7 -9.32 -1.60 15.27
CA ARG A 7 -9.94 -1.89 16.57
C ARG A 7 -9.41 -0.98 17.69
N TYR A 8 -8.11 -0.76 17.72
CA TYR A 8 -7.51 0.18 18.69
C TYR A 8 -8.01 1.60 18.49
N ALA A 9 -8.08 2.08 17.25
CA ALA A 9 -8.59 3.41 16.94
C ALA A 9 -10.06 3.59 17.36
N LEU A 10 -10.90 2.60 17.07
CA LEU A 10 -12.31 2.58 17.52
C LEU A 10 -12.42 2.61 19.05
N SER A 11 -11.54 1.88 19.78
CA SER A 11 -11.51 1.92 21.26
C SER A 11 -11.15 3.32 21.80
N LYS A 12 -10.48 4.15 20.98
CA LYS A 12 -10.18 5.56 21.28
C LYS A 12 -11.26 6.52 20.75
N LYS A 13 -12.45 6.02 20.44
CA LYS A 13 -13.62 6.78 19.96
C LYS A 13 -13.44 7.42 18.57
N LEU A 14 -12.47 6.95 17.78
CA LEU A 14 -12.38 7.31 16.37
C LEU A 14 -13.60 6.72 15.65
N LYS A 15 -14.21 7.52 14.76
CA LYS A 15 -15.28 7.04 13.87
C LYS A 15 -14.64 6.56 12.56
N ILE A 16 -14.99 5.36 12.13
CA ILE A 16 -14.59 4.79 10.84
C ILE A 16 -15.88 4.56 10.04
N PHE A 17 -15.93 5.12 8.84
CA PHE A 17 -17.04 4.97 7.91
C PHE A 17 -16.54 4.13 6.73
N GLU A 18 -16.94 2.87 6.70
CA GLU A 18 -16.67 1.97 5.58
C GLU A 18 -17.62 2.26 4.42
N HIS A 19 -17.28 1.84 3.21
CA HIS A 19 -18.07 2.06 1.99
C HIS A 19 -18.43 3.53 1.69
N SER A 20 -17.69 4.45 2.28
CA SER A 20 -17.93 5.90 2.22
C SER A 20 -16.86 6.58 1.35
N PHE A 21 -16.88 6.28 0.06
CA PHE A 21 -15.92 6.82 -0.90
C PHE A 21 -16.11 8.33 -1.07
N VAL A 22 -15.05 9.12 -0.80
CA VAL A 22 -15.10 10.57 -0.95
C VAL A 22 -14.94 10.92 -2.43
N VAL A 23 -15.97 11.50 -3.01
CA VAL A 23 -16.03 11.87 -4.44
C VAL A 23 -15.70 13.33 -4.68
N LYS A 24 -15.76 14.18 -3.64
CA LYS A 24 -15.51 15.62 -3.77
C LYS A 24 -15.06 16.23 -2.45
N VAL A 25 -14.15 17.19 -2.53
CA VAL A 25 -13.73 18.05 -1.42
C VAL A 25 -14.00 19.50 -1.82
N ASP A 26 -14.99 20.11 -1.21
CA ASP A 26 -15.35 21.52 -1.43
C ASP A 26 -14.80 22.38 -0.29
N LYS A 27 -14.09 23.45 -0.59
CA LYS A 27 -13.70 24.47 0.40
C LYS A 27 -14.81 25.48 0.53
N ILE A 28 -15.27 25.70 1.75
CA ILE A 28 -16.28 26.71 2.08
C ILE A 28 -15.73 27.56 3.23
N ASN A 29 -15.34 28.79 2.91
CA ASN A 29 -14.64 29.71 3.84
C ASN A 29 -13.37 29.05 4.43
N SER A 30 -13.35 28.85 5.75
CA SER A 30 -12.24 28.22 6.49
C SER A 30 -12.46 26.73 6.78
N SER A 31 -13.42 26.09 6.12
CA SER A 31 -13.81 24.71 6.34
C SER A 31 -13.91 23.94 5.03
N TYR A 32 -14.00 22.63 5.12
CA TYR A 32 -14.14 21.71 3.98
C TYR A 32 -15.38 20.86 4.15
N THR A 33 -16.10 20.65 3.05
CA THR A 33 -17.16 19.65 2.95
C THR A 33 -16.66 18.49 2.10
N LEU A 34 -16.51 17.33 2.72
CA LEU A 34 -16.20 16.08 2.03
C LEU A 34 -17.52 15.40 1.68
N ARG A 35 -17.75 15.15 0.39
CA ARG A 35 -18.95 14.48 -0.11
C ARG A 35 -18.66 13.03 -0.45
N THR A 36 -19.57 12.16 -0.02
CA THR A 36 -19.63 10.75 -0.45
C THR A 36 -20.90 10.54 -1.27
N THR A 37 -21.09 9.33 -1.78
CA THR A 37 -22.34 8.96 -2.47
C THR A 37 -23.57 9.03 -1.57
N GLU A 38 -23.40 8.88 -0.25
CA GLU A 38 -24.52 8.74 0.70
C GLU A 38 -24.59 9.84 1.75
N GLY A 39 -23.61 10.74 1.77
CA GLY A 39 -23.61 11.79 2.78
C GLY A 39 -22.46 12.78 2.64
N SER A 40 -22.29 13.60 3.67
CA SER A 40 -21.18 14.55 3.70
C SER A 40 -20.67 14.77 5.13
N ILE A 41 -19.41 15.21 5.23
CA ILE A 41 -18.77 15.60 6.48
C ILE A 41 -18.21 17.01 6.32
N ASN A 42 -18.51 17.87 7.29
CA ASN A 42 -17.90 19.19 7.39
C ASN A 42 -16.75 19.15 8.40
N THR A 43 -15.60 19.68 8.02
CA THR A 43 -14.39 19.66 8.85
C THR A 43 -13.51 20.89 8.61
N LYS A 44 -12.68 21.24 9.59
CA LYS A 44 -11.68 22.31 9.45
C LYS A 44 -10.36 21.83 8.86
N LYS A 45 -10.06 20.53 8.96
CA LYS A 45 -8.79 19.93 8.48
C LYS A 45 -9.07 18.63 7.78
N VAL A 46 -8.33 18.36 6.72
CA VAL A 46 -8.44 17.13 5.92
C VAL A 46 -7.08 16.44 5.89
N VAL A 47 -7.05 15.12 6.04
CA VAL A 47 -5.86 14.32 5.83
C VAL A 47 -6.11 13.35 4.67
N VAL A 48 -5.36 13.48 3.59
CA VAL A 48 -5.41 12.56 2.44
C VAL A 48 -4.39 11.46 2.66
N ALA A 49 -4.88 10.27 3.01
CA ALA A 49 -4.06 9.08 3.29
C ALA A 49 -4.43 7.89 2.38
N THR A 50 -4.98 8.17 1.21
CA THR A 50 -5.52 7.18 0.26
C THR A 50 -4.43 6.41 -0.50
N ASN A 51 -3.18 6.90 -0.45
CA ASN A 51 -2.02 6.29 -1.10
C ASN A 51 -2.32 5.95 -2.58
N GLY A 52 -2.13 4.70 -3.03
CA GLY A 52 -2.38 4.27 -4.41
C GLY A 52 -3.85 4.31 -4.86
N PHE A 53 -4.78 4.57 -3.96
CA PHE A 53 -6.22 4.73 -4.25
C PHE A 53 -6.63 6.21 -4.36
N TYR A 54 -5.67 7.12 -4.50
CA TYR A 54 -5.97 8.53 -4.71
C TYR A 54 -6.74 8.72 -6.03
N GLN A 55 -7.83 9.48 -5.95
CA GLN A 55 -8.60 9.86 -7.13
C GLN A 55 -8.12 11.23 -7.63
N GLU A 56 -7.66 11.28 -8.86
CA GLU A 56 -7.28 12.53 -9.54
C GLU A 56 -8.45 13.53 -9.54
N GLY A 57 -8.15 14.78 -9.27
CA GLY A 57 -9.14 15.84 -9.16
C GLY A 57 -9.74 16.05 -7.78
N LEU A 58 -9.54 15.12 -6.83
CA LEU A 58 -10.07 15.27 -5.46
C LEU A 58 -9.42 16.46 -4.73
N VAL A 59 -8.11 16.60 -4.87
CA VAL A 59 -7.30 17.74 -4.39
C VAL A 59 -6.37 18.14 -5.53
N PRO A 60 -6.66 19.19 -6.32
CA PRO A 60 -5.93 19.50 -7.56
C PRO A 60 -4.42 19.59 -7.41
N GLN A 61 -3.91 20.09 -6.27
CA GLN A 61 -2.49 20.22 -5.99
C GLN A 61 -1.77 18.87 -5.82
N MET A 62 -2.51 17.78 -5.65
CA MET A 62 -1.99 16.41 -5.55
C MET A 62 -2.05 15.66 -6.89
N ASN A 63 -2.63 16.24 -7.93
CA ASN A 63 -2.75 15.58 -9.24
C ASN A 63 -1.37 15.22 -9.79
N SER A 64 -1.28 14.06 -10.44
CA SER A 64 -0.06 13.52 -11.07
C SER A 64 1.14 13.34 -10.12
N ARG A 65 0.90 13.30 -8.81
CA ARG A 65 1.96 13.07 -7.80
C ARG A 65 2.13 11.61 -7.43
N ILE A 66 1.16 10.79 -7.75
CA ILE A 66 1.10 9.37 -7.40
C ILE A 66 0.96 8.55 -8.67
N LEU A 67 1.91 7.64 -8.90
CA LEU A 67 1.80 6.62 -9.92
C LEU A 67 1.36 5.31 -9.25
N PRO A 68 0.12 4.85 -9.45
CA PRO A 68 -0.32 3.56 -8.96
C PRO A 68 0.31 2.44 -9.80
N VAL A 69 0.98 1.52 -9.14
CA VAL A 69 1.59 0.32 -9.75
C VAL A 69 1.00 -0.91 -9.09
N ILE A 70 0.65 -1.91 -9.86
CA ILE A 70 0.08 -3.14 -9.33
C ILE A 70 1.21 -4.08 -8.90
N SER A 71 1.07 -4.62 -7.69
CA SER A 71 1.84 -5.75 -7.20
C SER A 71 0.94 -6.99 -7.19
N ASN A 72 1.40 -8.04 -7.85
CA ASN A 72 0.71 -9.33 -7.89
C ASN A 72 1.39 -10.31 -6.94
N ILE A 73 0.60 -11.14 -6.30
CA ILE A 73 1.06 -12.15 -5.35
C ILE A 73 0.41 -13.48 -5.69
N ILE A 74 1.21 -14.54 -5.62
CA ILE A 74 0.74 -15.92 -5.62
C ILE A 74 1.17 -16.61 -4.34
N VAL A 75 0.40 -17.60 -3.89
CA VAL A 75 0.75 -18.46 -2.77
C VAL A 75 0.52 -19.91 -3.18
N THR A 76 1.55 -20.73 -2.98
CA THR A 76 1.48 -22.16 -3.30
C THR A 76 0.53 -22.90 -2.37
N ARG A 77 0.16 -24.13 -2.75
CA ARG A 77 -0.32 -25.09 -1.77
C ARG A 77 0.71 -25.28 -0.64
N GLN A 78 0.28 -25.86 0.44
CA GLN A 78 1.20 -26.27 1.50
C GLN A 78 2.20 -27.30 0.95
N LEU A 79 3.47 -27.07 1.18
CA LEU A 79 4.55 -27.97 0.80
C LEU A 79 4.82 -28.96 1.92
N THR A 80 5.16 -30.20 1.53
CA THR A 80 5.64 -31.20 2.48
C THR A 80 7.03 -30.84 3.00
N LYS A 81 7.41 -31.44 4.12
CA LYS A 81 8.77 -31.27 4.64
C LYS A 81 9.83 -31.71 3.63
N SER A 82 9.60 -32.85 2.95
CA SER A 82 10.51 -33.35 1.91
C SER A 82 10.67 -32.38 0.75
N GLU A 83 9.60 -31.72 0.28
CA GLU A 83 9.69 -30.71 -0.77
C GLU A 83 10.48 -29.47 -0.31
N ILE A 84 10.32 -29.01 0.92
CA ILE A 84 11.12 -27.93 1.49
C ILE A 84 12.60 -28.32 1.57
N ASP A 85 12.87 -29.54 2.00
CA ASP A 85 14.25 -30.05 2.18
C ASP A 85 14.99 -30.20 0.85
N LEU A 86 14.30 -30.47 -0.27
CA LEU A 86 14.88 -30.53 -1.63
C LEU A 86 15.68 -29.26 -2.01
N HIS A 87 15.27 -28.11 -1.51
CA HIS A 87 15.95 -26.83 -1.74
C HIS A 87 16.64 -26.28 -0.48
N ASN A 88 16.69 -27.05 0.61
CA ASN A 88 17.26 -26.61 1.88
C ASN A 88 16.70 -25.23 2.36
N PHE A 89 15.40 -24.97 2.08
CA PHE A 89 14.78 -23.67 2.30
C PHE A 89 14.36 -23.51 3.77
N LYS A 90 15.33 -23.25 4.63
CA LYS A 90 15.12 -23.21 6.10
C LYS A 90 14.62 -21.87 6.64
N THR A 91 14.91 -20.77 5.94
CA THR A 91 14.58 -19.43 6.43
C THR A 91 13.09 -19.07 6.30
N PHE A 92 12.59 -18.26 7.24
CA PHE A 92 11.31 -17.56 7.14
C PHE A 92 11.47 -16.09 6.77
N SER A 93 12.71 -15.62 6.65
CA SER A 93 12.99 -14.25 6.23
C SER A 93 12.52 -14.01 4.81
N PRO A 94 11.97 -12.83 4.52
CA PRO A 94 11.67 -12.45 3.15
C PRO A 94 12.98 -12.31 2.35
N ILE A 95 12.94 -12.77 1.10
CA ILE A 95 14.05 -12.69 0.15
C ILE A 95 13.55 -11.86 -1.02
N ALA A 96 14.38 -10.95 -1.53
CA ALA A 96 14.10 -10.16 -2.73
C ALA A 96 15.33 -10.15 -3.63
N ASN A 97 15.09 -10.08 -4.95
CA ASN A 97 16.16 -9.84 -5.91
C ASN A 97 16.45 -8.32 -6.04
N THR A 98 17.48 -7.97 -6.82
CA THR A 98 17.95 -6.60 -7.02
C THR A 98 17.42 -5.95 -8.31
N LYS A 99 16.42 -6.55 -8.98
CA LYS A 99 15.83 -5.99 -10.20
C LYS A 99 14.92 -4.80 -9.87
N ASN A 100 14.77 -3.83 -10.78
CA ASN A 100 13.85 -2.70 -10.63
C ASN A 100 12.39 -3.17 -10.44
N LEU A 101 11.94 -4.13 -11.26
CA LEU A 101 10.69 -4.85 -11.07
C LEU A 101 11.00 -6.12 -10.28
N LEU A 102 11.27 -5.95 -9.00
CA LEU A 102 11.76 -7.00 -8.13
C LEU A 102 10.76 -8.14 -7.93
N TYR A 103 11.31 -9.34 -7.75
CA TYR A 103 10.61 -10.47 -7.17
C TYR A 103 10.96 -10.54 -5.68
N TYR A 104 9.96 -10.91 -4.89
CA TYR A 104 10.16 -11.20 -3.49
C TYR A 104 9.39 -12.46 -3.10
N TYR A 105 9.96 -13.24 -2.20
CA TYR A 105 9.32 -14.47 -1.76
C TYR A 105 9.72 -14.81 -0.32
N ARG A 106 8.90 -15.59 0.32
CA ARG A 106 9.17 -16.11 1.66
C ARG A 106 8.39 -17.39 1.92
N LYS A 107 8.93 -18.23 2.80
CA LYS A 107 8.20 -19.35 3.38
C LYS A 107 7.28 -18.82 4.49
N LEU A 108 6.03 -19.26 4.47
CA LEU A 108 5.06 -19.03 5.55
C LEU A 108 5.19 -20.11 6.62
N LYS A 109 4.59 -19.89 7.80
CA LYS A 109 4.67 -20.82 8.93
C LYS A 109 4.08 -22.19 8.64
N ASP A 110 3.12 -22.26 7.74
CA ASP A 110 2.44 -23.46 7.27
C ASP A 110 3.13 -24.11 6.04
N ASN A 111 4.39 -23.76 5.78
CA ASN A 111 5.18 -24.25 4.65
C ASN A 111 4.65 -23.87 3.26
N ARG A 112 3.78 -22.91 3.12
CA ARG A 112 3.44 -22.30 1.82
C ARG A 112 4.55 -21.34 1.40
N ILE A 113 4.72 -21.15 0.10
CA ILE A 113 5.60 -20.11 -0.45
C ILE A 113 4.73 -18.98 -0.97
N LEU A 114 4.90 -17.80 -0.39
CA LEU A 114 4.38 -16.55 -0.93
C LEU A 114 5.43 -16.00 -1.91
N PHE A 115 5.00 -15.69 -3.14
CA PHE A 115 5.84 -15.10 -4.18
C PHE A 115 5.13 -13.88 -4.76
N GLY A 116 5.80 -12.74 -4.78
CA GLY A 116 5.27 -11.47 -5.26
C GLY A 116 6.17 -10.83 -6.31
N THR A 117 5.55 -10.03 -7.18
CA THR A 117 6.24 -9.19 -8.18
C THR A 117 5.51 -7.87 -8.36
N ARG A 118 6.22 -6.88 -8.90
CA ARG A 118 5.68 -5.57 -9.28
C ARG A 118 5.69 -5.42 -10.79
N GLY A 119 4.89 -4.47 -11.31
CA GLY A 119 5.00 -4.02 -12.71
C GLY A 119 3.83 -4.42 -13.61
N ASP A 120 2.67 -4.64 -13.04
CA ASP A 120 1.42 -4.64 -13.80
C ASP A 120 0.79 -3.25 -13.73
N PHE A 121 0.25 -2.77 -14.86
CA PHE A 121 -0.41 -1.46 -14.98
C PHE A 121 -1.84 -1.57 -15.51
N ILE A 122 -2.24 -2.74 -16.01
CA ILE A 122 -3.54 -2.94 -16.67
C ILE A 122 -4.64 -3.18 -15.65
N GLY A 123 -4.38 -4.02 -14.66
CA GLY A 123 -5.29 -4.27 -13.55
C GLY A 123 -6.58 -5.01 -13.87
N SER A 124 -6.74 -5.59 -15.06
CA SER A 124 -7.89 -6.45 -15.39
C SER A 124 -7.77 -7.83 -14.73
N ASP A 125 -8.89 -8.55 -14.62
CA ASP A 125 -8.86 -9.91 -14.08
C ASP A 125 -8.08 -10.86 -14.98
N GLN A 126 -8.16 -10.69 -16.29
CA GLN A 126 -7.36 -11.44 -17.25
C GLN A 126 -5.86 -11.17 -17.05
N SER A 127 -5.45 -9.91 -16.90
CA SER A 127 -4.06 -9.55 -16.60
C SER A 127 -3.56 -10.21 -15.32
N ASN A 128 -4.39 -10.27 -14.27
CA ASN A 128 -4.03 -10.95 -13.02
C ASN A 128 -3.80 -12.46 -13.21
N LEU A 129 -4.64 -13.12 -14.00
CA LEU A 129 -4.48 -14.54 -14.32
C LEU A 129 -3.21 -14.81 -15.12
N ASP A 130 -2.93 -14.00 -16.14
CA ASP A 130 -1.74 -14.14 -16.96
C ASP A 130 -0.46 -13.86 -16.16
N ARG A 131 -0.49 -12.86 -15.30
CA ARG A 131 0.60 -12.58 -14.34
C ARG A 131 0.83 -13.76 -13.40
N SER A 132 -0.22 -14.36 -12.87
CA SER A 132 -0.10 -15.53 -11.99
C SER A 132 0.62 -16.68 -12.68
N LYS A 133 0.32 -16.97 -13.94
CA LYS A 133 1.01 -18.01 -14.74
C LYS A 133 2.50 -17.68 -14.96
N ILE A 134 2.80 -16.41 -15.26
CA ILE A 134 4.18 -15.95 -15.42
C ILE A 134 4.94 -16.10 -14.09
N MET A 135 4.33 -15.70 -12.98
CA MET A 135 4.93 -15.80 -11.65
C MET A 135 5.17 -17.26 -11.24
N GLU A 136 4.23 -18.15 -11.53
CA GLU A 136 4.39 -19.59 -11.32
C GLU A 136 5.59 -20.13 -12.09
N LYS A 137 5.76 -19.73 -13.36
CA LYS A 137 6.92 -20.09 -14.17
C LYS A 137 8.23 -19.57 -13.55
N PHE A 138 8.25 -18.33 -13.05
CA PHE A 138 9.43 -17.79 -12.37
C PHE A 138 9.74 -18.53 -11.07
N LEU A 139 8.74 -18.87 -10.28
CA LEU A 139 8.92 -19.64 -9.05
C LEU A 139 9.55 -21.00 -9.36
N LYS A 140 9.04 -21.71 -10.38
CA LYS A 140 9.56 -23.00 -10.82
C LYS A 140 10.99 -22.89 -11.38
N ASN A 141 11.34 -21.79 -12.04
CA ASN A 141 12.71 -21.55 -12.49
C ASN A 141 13.70 -21.32 -11.33
N ILE A 142 13.26 -20.65 -10.25
CA ILE A 142 14.08 -20.45 -9.05
C ILE A 142 14.22 -21.77 -8.27
N PHE A 143 13.16 -22.57 -8.26
CA PHE A 143 13.06 -23.81 -7.50
C PHE A 143 12.65 -24.98 -8.41
N PRO A 144 13.56 -25.51 -9.24
CA PRO A 144 13.22 -26.53 -10.27
C PRO A 144 12.58 -27.81 -9.69
N ASN A 145 12.96 -28.21 -8.48
CA ASN A 145 12.41 -29.39 -7.83
C ASN A 145 10.94 -29.19 -7.37
N TRP A 146 10.42 -27.96 -7.46
CA TRP A 146 9.01 -27.62 -7.18
C TRP A 146 8.18 -27.49 -8.46
N SER A 147 8.55 -28.21 -9.54
CA SER A 147 7.86 -28.16 -10.85
C SER A 147 6.37 -28.53 -10.78
N ASN A 148 5.98 -29.39 -9.84
CA ASN A 148 4.62 -29.90 -9.68
C ASN A 148 3.80 -29.18 -8.58
N ILE A 149 4.24 -27.99 -8.14
CA ILE A 149 3.52 -27.22 -7.14
C ILE A 149 2.36 -26.49 -7.80
N SER A 150 1.17 -26.59 -7.19
CA SER A 150 0.00 -25.77 -7.54
C SER A 150 -0.06 -24.47 -6.76
N ILE A 151 -0.73 -23.49 -7.35
CA ILE A 151 -1.02 -22.19 -6.73
C ILE A 151 -2.44 -22.23 -6.17
N ASP A 152 -2.58 -22.03 -4.86
CA ASP A 152 -3.88 -22.03 -4.20
C ASP A 152 -4.50 -20.62 -4.16
N TYR A 153 -3.66 -19.58 -4.07
CA TYR A 153 -4.15 -18.21 -3.95
C TYR A 153 -3.38 -17.27 -4.88
N ASN A 154 -4.10 -16.35 -5.45
CA ASN A 154 -3.52 -15.19 -6.13
C ASN A 154 -4.33 -13.94 -5.80
N TRP A 155 -3.66 -12.80 -5.72
CA TRP A 155 -4.30 -11.48 -5.59
C TRP A 155 -3.38 -10.39 -6.08
N ARG A 156 -3.91 -9.19 -6.18
CA ARG A 156 -3.18 -7.99 -6.56
C ARG A 156 -3.52 -6.83 -5.62
N GLY A 157 -2.64 -5.85 -5.55
CA GLY A 157 -2.85 -4.62 -4.79
C GLY A 157 -2.08 -3.45 -5.40
N LEU A 158 -2.55 -2.22 -5.11
CA LEU A 158 -1.91 -1.01 -5.58
C LEU A 158 -0.75 -0.61 -4.66
N ILE A 159 0.38 -0.27 -5.27
CA ILE A 159 1.51 0.39 -4.65
C ILE A 159 1.56 1.81 -5.20
N ALA A 160 1.65 2.80 -4.33
CA ALA A 160 1.89 4.17 -4.75
C ALA A 160 3.39 4.41 -4.94
N MET A 161 3.75 4.81 -6.13
CA MET A 161 5.08 5.29 -6.47
C MET A 161 5.03 6.81 -6.56
N SER A 162 6.05 7.50 -6.06
CA SER A 162 6.26 8.93 -6.24
C SER A 162 7.53 9.17 -7.06
N GLN A 163 7.65 10.33 -7.68
CA GLN A 163 8.80 10.66 -8.51
C GLN A 163 10.15 10.51 -7.78
N LYS A 164 10.20 10.85 -6.52
CA LYS A 164 11.44 10.79 -5.72
C LYS A 164 11.72 9.42 -5.10
N LEU A 165 10.85 8.44 -5.32
CA LEU A 165 10.92 7.09 -4.76
C LEU A 165 11.04 7.05 -3.21
N THR A 166 10.52 8.08 -2.54
CA THR A 166 10.48 8.21 -1.08
C THR A 166 9.08 8.58 -0.62
N PRO A 167 8.66 8.18 0.60
CA PRO A 167 7.40 8.63 1.16
C PRO A 167 7.30 10.15 1.21
N SER A 168 6.14 10.68 0.83
CA SER A 168 5.84 12.10 0.88
C SER A 168 4.88 12.40 2.02
N ILE A 169 5.21 13.41 2.82
CA ILE A 169 4.39 13.92 3.92
C ILE A 169 4.38 15.43 3.81
N GLY A 170 3.22 16.04 3.98
CA GLY A 170 3.16 17.50 3.92
C GLY A 170 1.78 18.07 4.18
N LYS A 171 1.71 19.37 3.96
CA LYS A 171 0.51 20.20 3.97
C LYS A 171 0.43 20.90 2.61
N ILE A 172 -0.76 21.03 2.05
CA ILE A 172 -0.99 21.85 0.87
C ILE A 172 -0.84 23.34 1.27
N GLU A 173 -0.09 24.07 0.47
CA GLU A 173 0.16 25.49 0.72
C GLU A 173 -1.15 26.26 0.78
N ASN A 174 -1.30 27.14 1.79
CA ASN A 174 -2.48 27.96 2.05
C ASN A 174 -3.79 27.17 2.29
N GLU A 175 -3.69 25.85 2.56
CA GLU A 175 -4.82 24.97 2.84
C GLU A 175 -4.63 24.22 4.17
N GLU A 176 -5.73 23.83 4.80
CA GLU A 176 -5.70 22.90 5.93
C GLU A 176 -5.88 21.46 5.45
N ILE A 177 -5.25 21.12 4.34
CA ILE A 177 -5.20 19.77 3.75
C ILE A 177 -3.79 19.20 3.91
N TYR A 178 -3.71 18.07 4.56
CA TYR A 178 -2.48 17.35 4.86
C TYR A 178 -2.45 16.06 4.06
N TYR A 179 -1.27 15.51 3.77
CA TYR A 179 -1.15 14.29 2.98
C TYR A 179 0.00 13.40 3.43
N GLY A 180 -0.17 12.09 3.20
CA GLY A 180 0.88 11.08 3.35
C GLY A 180 0.69 9.96 2.33
N PHE A 181 1.68 9.74 1.45
CA PHE A 181 1.61 8.75 0.38
C PHE A 181 2.98 8.32 -0.12
N GLY A 182 3.02 7.40 -1.10
CA GLY A 182 4.23 7.02 -1.83
C GLY A 182 5.13 6.08 -1.05
N TYR A 183 4.58 5.00 -0.48
CA TYR A 183 5.34 4.07 0.36
C TYR A 183 6.15 3.04 -0.41
N HIS A 184 6.08 2.98 -1.74
CA HIS A 184 6.90 2.13 -2.61
C HIS A 184 6.93 0.64 -2.22
N GLY A 185 5.87 0.13 -1.59
CA GLY A 185 5.77 -1.26 -1.12
C GLY A 185 6.28 -1.52 0.29
N VAL A 186 6.81 -0.51 1.01
CA VAL A 186 7.22 -0.62 2.41
C VAL A 186 6.20 -0.03 3.39
N GLY A 187 4.94 0.09 2.97
CA GLY A 187 3.87 0.75 3.72
C GLY A 187 3.59 0.16 5.11
N VAL A 188 3.82 -1.14 5.33
CA VAL A 188 3.60 -1.77 6.64
C VAL A 188 4.43 -1.11 7.74
N SER A 189 5.67 -0.70 7.45
CA SER A 189 6.55 0.02 8.38
C SER A 189 6.42 1.54 8.23
N ALA A 190 6.35 2.04 7.00
CA ALA A 190 6.39 3.48 6.72
C ALA A 190 5.08 4.20 7.07
N ALA A 191 3.90 3.59 6.83
CA ALA A 191 2.63 4.26 7.06
C ALA A 191 2.35 4.58 8.53
N PRO A 192 2.63 3.70 9.52
CA PRO A 192 2.49 4.05 10.94
C PRO A 192 3.38 5.22 11.36
N TRP A 193 4.62 5.23 10.86
CA TRP A 193 5.53 6.34 11.11
C TRP A 193 5.04 7.64 10.47
N THR A 194 4.58 7.58 9.21
CA THR A 194 3.96 8.70 8.50
C THR A 194 2.75 9.24 9.28
N GLY A 195 1.87 8.36 9.75
CA GLY A 195 0.72 8.76 10.56
C GLY A 195 1.12 9.51 11.84
N LYS A 196 2.18 9.05 12.52
CA LYS A 196 2.75 9.75 13.68
C LYS A 196 3.28 11.14 13.31
N GLN A 197 3.95 11.30 12.17
CA GLN A 197 4.44 12.61 11.74
C GLN A 197 3.29 13.51 11.29
N LEU A 198 2.32 12.98 10.54
CA LEU A 198 1.11 13.72 10.16
C LEU A 198 0.33 14.23 11.37
N SER A 199 0.18 13.43 12.42
CA SER A 199 -0.49 13.89 13.63
C SER A 199 0.21 15.08 14.27
N LYS A 200 1.54 15.07 14.32
CA LYS A 200 2.30 16.24 14.79
C LYS A 200 2.04 17.47 13.91
N LEU A 201 2.12 17.30 12.57
CA LEU A 201 1.91 18.39 11.62
C LEU A 201 0.49 18.97 11.70
N VAL A 202 -0.53 18.14 11.91
CA VAL A 202 -1.93 18.56 12.03
C VAL A 202 -2.21 19.33 13.33
N PHE A 203 -1.52 18.99 14.42
CA PHE A 203 -1.77 19.55 15.75
C PHE A 203 -0.72 20.58 16.22
N SER A 204 0.48 20.60 15.61
CA SER A 204 1.47 21.63 15.91
C SER A 204 1.25 22.88 15.06
N SER A 205 1.48 24.04 15.65
CA SER A 205 1.49 25.32 14.92
C SER A 205 2.78 25.53 14.12
N ASN A 206 3.74 24.59 14.18
CA ASN A 206 5.10 24.77 13.66
C ASN A 206 5.55 23.55 12.83
N SER A 207 5.71 23.72 11.52
CA SER A 207 6.24 22.69 10.60
C SER A 207 7.71 22.32 10.86
N LYS A 208 8.44 23.11 11.67
CA LYS A 208 9.86 22.87 12.01
C LYS A 208 10.09 21.64 12.90
N ASP A 209 9.04 21.06 13.47
CA ASP A 209 9.12 19.84 14.29
C ASP A 209 9.17 18.54 13.47
N LEU A 210 9.11 18.64 12.15
CA LEU A 210 9.26 17.50 11.26
C LEU A 210 10.74 17.32 10.90
N ASN A 211 11.34 16.25 11.39
CA ASN A 211 12.68 15.80 10.94
C ASN A 211 12.64 15.19 9.52
N ILE A 212 11.92 15.84 8.59
CA ILE A 212 11.76 15.36 7.21
C ILE A 212 11.76 16.57 6.29
N SER A 213 12.48 16.45 5.18
CA SER A 213 12.36 17.38 4.08
C SER A 213 10.92 17.36 3.55
N ILE A 214 10.16 18.41 3.81
CA ILE A 214 8.87 18.64 3.14
C ILE A 214 9.20 18.81 1.66
N ILE A 215 8.69 17.94 0.83
CA ILE A 215 8.87 18.02 -0.62
C ILE A 215 7.75 18.92 -1.14
N TYR A 216 8.11 20.14 -1.47
CA TYR A 216 7.27 21.09 -2.19
C TYR A 216 7.06 20.63 -3.64
#